data_f5c7c671150dba5ceaffd810e958b804
#
_entry.id   f5c7c671150dba5ceaffd810e958b804
#
_cell.length_a   1.000
_cell.length_b   1.000
_cell.length_c   1.000
_cell.angle_alpha   90.00
_cell.angle_beta   90.00
_cell.angle_gamma   90.00
#
_symmetry.space_group_name_H-M   'P 1'
#
loop_
_entity.id
_entity.type
_entity.pdbx_description
1 polymer ?
#
loop_
_entity_poly.entity_id
_entity_poly.type
_entity_poly.pdbx_seq_one_letter_code
_entity_poly.pdbx_strand_id
1 'polypeptide(L)'
;KNGFTLHSSEARAMNISPKHINGKILLNLDSEEEGELLVSCSGGLRSKASMNINWEDKQENHVALEIKLRGLMGGHSGMEINKGRGNSNKLMARLLKNIYENHDIRLVHIEGGSKDNAIPREADAIITVLNSDAENIKAEVAKFDKIFKHELKVQDPNVSLEVVECNDVKKTFDKKCTENIIDLLYLYPNGINTMSKSIEGLVESSTNIGVVTTSENAVSLDSAVRSSVASLKEEIVLRSKAITEILGGSFSTHANYPEWEYNSESKIREICKDVYKRMYGKEPKVVAIHAGVECGLFKERLGDLDMIS
;
A
#
# COMPACT_ATOMS: atom_id res chain seq x y z
N LYS A 1 10.33 24.24 35.83
CA LYS A 1 8.93 23.89 35.48
C LYS A 1 8.49 24.80 34.33
N ASN A 2 8.97 24.59 33.12
CA ASN A 2 8.59 25.39 31.99
C ASN A 2 7.95 24.43 30.99
N GLY A 3 6.61 24.38 30.96
CA GLY A 3 5.83 23.76 29.90
C GLY A 3 5.78 24.71 28.72
N PHE A 4 5.82 24.16 27.50
CA PHE A 4 5.57 24.89 26.26
C PHE A 4 4.28 24.38 25.64
N THR A 5 3.49 25.27 25.12
CA THR A 5 2.40 24.91 24.19
C THR A 5 2.89 25.16 22.77
N LEU A 6 2.90 24.12 21.96
CA LEU A 6 3.24 24.21 20.54
C LEU A 6 1.94 24.10 19.74
N HIS A 7 1.65 25.12 18.93
CA HIS A 7 0.70 24.99 17.83
C HIS A 7 1.50 24.59 16.60
N SER A 8 1.48 23.31 16.23
CA SER A 8 2.28 22.81 15.11
C SER A 8 1.39 22.33 13.96
N SER A 9 1.90 22.53 12.76
CA SER A 9 1.56 21.72 11.60
C SER A 9 2.71 20.75 11.34
N GLU A 10 2.51 19.67 10.59
CA GLU A 10 3.57 18.72 10.22
C GLU A 10 4.86 19.42 9.75
N ALA A 11 4.73 20.49 8.94
CA ALA A 11 5.85 21.29 8.47
C ALA A 11 6.64 21.99 9.60
N ARG A 12 5.98 22.35 10.69
CA ARG A 12 6.64 22.95 11.87
C ARG A 12 7.28 21.89 12.75
N ALA A 13 6.64 20.73 12.93
CA ALA A 13 7.19 19.60 13.64
C ALA A 13 8.51 19.11 12.99
N MET A 14 8.57 19.07 11.65
CA MET A 14 9.78 18.72 10.89
C MET A 14 10.96 19.69 11.13
N ASN A 15 10.69 20.93 11.47
CA ASN A 15 11.72 21.97 11.62
C ASN A 15 12.00 22.37 13.10
N ILE A 16 11.46 21.61 14.06
CA ILE A 16 11.68 21.90 15.49
C ILE A 16 13.15 21.72 15.86
N SER A 17 13.66 22.67 16.65
CA SER A 17 15.06 22.61 17.11
C SER A 17 15.14 22.02 18.52
N PRO A 18 15.90 20.93 18.73
CA PRO A 18 16.09 20.35 20.05
C PRO A 18 16.82 21.28 21.03
N LYS A 19 17.51 22.33 20.53
CA LYS A 19 18.23 23.29 21.36
C LYS A 19 17.32 24.11 22.30
N HIS A 20 16.04 24.23 21.97
CA HIS A 20 15.09 25.06 22.69
C HIS A 20 14.07 24.26 23.51
N ILE A 21 14.08 22.93 23.40
CA ILE A 21 13.10 22.04 24.05
C ILE A 21 13.85 21.02 24.88
N ASN A 22 13.72 21.13 26.19
CA ASN A 22 14.37 20.25 27.19
C ASN A 22 13.35 19.33 27.89
N GLY A 23 12.10 19.33 27.47
CA GLY A 23 11.04 18.46 28.00
C GLY A 23 11.36 16.99 27.77
N LYS A 24 10.98 16.12 28.69
CA LYS A 24 11.08 14.67 28.60
C LYS A 24 9.73 14.00 28.42
N ILE A 25 8.66 14.78 28.52
CA ILE A 25 7.27 14.34 28.36
C ILE A 25 6.61 15.26 27.33
N LEU A 26 5.88 14.66 26.39
CA LEU A 26 5.08 15.36 25.40
C LEU A 26 3.62 14.91 25.51
N LEU A 27 2.74 15.88 25.71
CA LEU A 27 1.30 15.70 25.58
C LEU A 27 0.86 16.33 24.26
N ASN A 28 0.51 15.52 23.31
CA ASN A 28 -0.10 15.98 22.07
C ASN A 28 -1.61 16.10 22.27
N LEU A 29 -2.19 17.25 21.94
CA LEU A 29 -3.62 17.53 22.14
C LEU A 29 -4.40 17.56 20.82
N ASP A 30 -3.85 16.92 19.79
CA ASP A 30 -4.41 16.91 18.43
C ASP A 30 -5.28 15.68 18.13
N SER A 31 -5.49 14.80 19.12
CA SER A 31 -6.44 13.68 18.99
C SER A 31 -7.88 14.17 19.13
N GLU A 32 -8.76 13.64 18.26
CA GLU A 32 -10.15 14.10 18.16
C GLU A 32 -11.16 13.17 18.85
N GLU A 33 -10.76 11.97 19.24
CA GLU A 33 -11.67 10.94 19.81
C GLU A 33 -11.70 10.99 21.34
N GLU A 34 -12.88 11.28 21.89
CA GLU A 34 -13.08 11.32 23.34
C GLU A 34 -12.91 9.94 23.98
N GLY A 35 -12.08 9.89 25.00
CA GLY A 35 -11.86 8.66 25.79
C GLY A 35 -10.84 7.71 25.20
N GLU A 36 -10.10 8.12 24.18
CA GLU A 36 -8.98 7.38 23.63
C GLU A 36 -7.65 8.04 23.99
N LEU A 37 -6.63 7.23 24.21
CA LEU A 37 -5.24 7.64 24.40
C LEU A 37 -4.41 7.01 23.30
N LEU A 38 -3.92 7.82 22.37
CA LEU A 38 -3.07 7.35 21.29
C LEU A 38 -1.63 7.18 21.79
N VAL A 39 -1.04 6.01 21.58
CA VAL A 39 0.27 5.62 22.14
C VAL A 39 1.28 5.15 21.11
N SER A 40 0.89 5.11 19.84
CA SER A 40 1.76 4.69 18.74
C SER A 40 1.17 5.13 17.40
N CYS A 41 2.03 5.41 16.43
CA CYS A 41 1.62 5.65 15.06
C CYS A 41 2.60 5.02 14.06
N SER A 42 2.14 4.72 12.85
CA SER A 42 3.06 4.27 11.82
C SER A 42 3.85 5.42 11.21
N GLY A 43 5.13 5.18 10.96
CA GLY A 43 5.86 5.87 9.93
C GLY A 43 5.48 5.33 8.55
N GLY A 44 6.06 5.91 7.52
CA GLY A 44 5.83 5.44 6.17
C GLY A 44 6.80 6.01 5.16
N LEU A 45 6.77 5.43 3.99
CA LEU A 45 7.47 5.93 2.81
C LEU A 45 6.72 5.55 1.53
N ARG A 46 7.13 6.15 0.44
CA ARG A 46 6.72 5.77 -0.90
C ARG A 46 7.83 5.00 -1.56
N SER A 47 7.49 3.91 -2.23
CA SER A 47 8.42 3.16 -3.06
C SER A 47 7.92 3.11 -4.49
N LYS A 48 8.86 3.18 -5.42
CA LYS A 48 8.62 3.09 -6.85
C LYS A 48 9.49 2.00 -7.44
N ALA A 49 8.86 1.00 -8.04
CA ALA A 49 9.49 0.00 -8.89
C ALA A 49 9.18 0.34 -10.35
N SER A 50 10.16 0.22 -11.23
CA SER A 50 9.99 0.50 -12.67
C SER A 50 10.69 -0.57 -13.51
N MET A 51 9.99 -1.02 -14.56
CA MET A 51 10.51 -1.95 -15.56
C MET A 51 10.51 -1.26 -16.92
N ASN A 52 11.65 -1.23 -17.60
CA ASN A 52 11.73 -0.72 -18.97
C ASN A 52 10.92 -1.60 -19.92
N ILE A 53 10.26 -0.97 -20.89
CA ILE A 53 9.50 -1.66 -21.93
C ILE A 53 10.38 -1.87 -23.14
N ASN A 54 10.47 -3.11 -23.59
CA ASN A 54 10.98 -3.47 -24.90
C ASN A 54 9.80 -3.72 -25.81
N TRP A 55 9.63 -2.84 -26.81
CA TRP A 55 8.54 -2.94 -27.76
C TRP A 55 8.91 -3.82 -28.96
N GLU A 56 7.97 -4.68 -29.37
CA GLU A 56 8.01 -5.42 -30.62
C GLU A 56 6.74 -5.17 -31.44
N ASP A 57 6.76 -5.44 -32.73
CA ASP A 57 5.56 -5.33 -33.56
C ASP A 57 4.58 -6.44 -33.22
N LYS A 58 3.27 -6.11 -33.19
CA LYS A 58 2.22 -7.10 -32.96
C LYS A 58 2.25 -8.16 -34.08
N GLN A 59 2.23 -9.42 -33.72
CA GLN A 59 2.19 -10.53 -34.66
C GLN A 59 0.88 -10.55 -35.46
N GLU A 60 0.94 -10.88 -36.76
CA GLU A 60 -0.22 -10.78 -37.65
C GLU A 60 -1.42 -11.63 -37.22
N ASN A 61 -1.18 -12.83 -36.66
CA ASN A 61 -2.23 -13.76 -36.25
C ASN A 61 -2.71 -13.52 -34.81
N HIS A 62 -2.48 -12.33 -34.23
CA HIS A 62 -2.86 -11.99 -32.87
C HIS A 62 -4.00 -10.96 -32.87
N VAL A 63 -4.98 -11.20 -31.98
CA VAL A 63 -6.00 -10.23 -31.60
C VAL A 63 -5.62 -9.58 -30.26
N ALA A 64 -6.03 -8.34 -30.07
CA ALA A 64 -5.86 -7.65 -28.80
C ALA A 64 -7.14 -7.74 -27.97
N LEU A 65 -6.98 -8.03 -26.68
CA LEU A 65 -8.04 -8.13 -25.69
C LEU A 65 -7.77 -7.14 -24.58
N GLU A 66 -8.77 -6.32 -24.24
CA GLU A 66 -8.77 -5.44 -23.08
C GLU A 66 -9.53 -6.11 -21.95
N ILE A 67 -8.87 -6.27 -20.79
CA ILE A 67 -9.42 -6.86 -19.58
C ILE A 67 -9.63 -5.73 -18.58
N LYS A 68 -10.85 -5.60 -18.05
CA LYS A 68 -11.26 -4.56 -17.10
C LYS A 68 -11.68 -5.18 -15.78
N LEU A 69 -11.08 -4.72 -14.68
CA LEU A 69 -11.49 -5.07 -13.33
C LEU A 69 -12.13 -3.85 -12.67
N ARG A 70 -13.35 -4.03 -12.16
CA ARG A 70 -14.18 -2.96 -11.61
C ARG A 70 -14.89 -3.38 -10.33
N GLY A 71 -15.53 -2.41 -9.67
CA GLY A 71 -16.47 -2.67 -8.59
C GLY A 71 -15.88 -2.92 -7.22
N LEU A 72 -14.56 -2.74 -7.03
CA LEU A 72 -13.94 -2.81 -5.71
C LEU A 72 -14.24 -1.56 -4.89
N MET A 73 -14.34 -1.70 -3.56
CA MET A 73 -14.63 -0.59 -2.66
C MET A 73 -13.45 0.33 -2.43
N GLY A 74 -12.22 -0.21 -2.44
CA GLY A 74 -11.02 0.55 -2.12
C GLY A 74 -10.99 1.04 -0.68
N GLY A 75 -10.25 2.12 -0.40
CA GLY A 75 -10.13 2.71 0.93
C GLY A 75 -8.74 3.26 1.21
N HIS A 76 -8.53 3.81 2.41
CA HIS A 76 -7.24 4.32 2.83
C HIS A 76 -6.27 3.18 3.14
N SER A 77 -5.07 3.19 2.51
CA SER A 77 -4.09 2.10 2.62
C SER A 77 -3.47 1.91 4.02
N GLY A 78 -3.69 2.83 4.94
CA GLY A 78 -3.34 2.69 6.36
C GLY A 78 -4.55 2.26 7.18
N MET A 79 -5.54 3.15 7.32
CA MET A 79 -6.68 2.99 8.23
C MET A 79 -7.60 1.81 7.88
N GLU A 80 -7.64 1.41 6.62
CA GLU A 80 -8.58 0.40 6.13
C GLU A 80 -7.90 -0.82 5.50
N ILE A 81 -6.57 -0.95 5.63
CA ILE A 81 -5.84 -2.10 5.07
C ILE A 81 -6.27 -3.42 5.72
N ASN A 82 -6.75 -3.37 6.97
CA ASN A 82 -7.28 -4.50 7.71
C ASN A 82 -8.72 -4.91 7.35
N LYS A 83 -9.38 -4.16 6.46
CA LYS A 83 -10.75 -4.49 6.02
C LYS A 83 -10.80 -5.70 5.07
N GLY A 84 -9.65 -6.18 4.59
CA GLY A 84 -9.57 -7.32 3.68
C GLY A 84 -10.12 -7.06 2.27
N ARG A 85 -10.19 -5.78 1.86
CA ARG A 85 -10.65 -5.38 0.51
C ARG A 85 -9.64 -5.78 -0.56
N GLY A 86 -10.13 -6.09 -1.74
CA GLY A 86 -9.32 -6.41 -2.90
C GLY A 86 -8.49 -5.22 -3.37
N ASN A 87 -7.24 -5.49 -3.76
CA ASN A 87 -6.39 -4.54 -4.47
C ASN A 87 -6.45 -4.88 -5.96
N SER A 88 -6.99 -3.99 -6.79
CA SER A 88 -7.22 -4.26 -8.22
C SER A 88 -5.93 -4.63 -8.96
N ASN A 89 -4.80 -3.99 -8.64
CA ASN A 89 -3.51 -4.28 -9.27
C ASN A 89 -3.05 -5.71 -8.97
N LYS A 90 -3.25 -6.20 -7.74
CA LYS A 90 -2.90 -7.58 -7.35
C LYS A 90 -3.84 -8.61 -7.95
N LEU A 91 -5.13 -8.32 -8.05
CA LEU A 91 -6.10 -9.21 -8.67
C LEU A 91 -5.85 -9.31 -10.17
N MET A 92 -5.58 -8.20 -10.85
CA MET A 92 -5.18 -8.19 -12.26
C MET A 92 -3.88 -8.96 -12.47
N ALA A 93 -2.87 -8.75 -11.63
CA ALA A 93 -1.62 -9.49 -11.69
C ALA A 93 -1.81 -11.02 -11.55
N ARG A 94 -2.69 -11.44 -10.63
CA ARG A 94 -3.03 -12.86 -10.43
C ARG A 94 -3.70 -13.47 -11.67
N LEU A 95 -4.62 -12.75 -12.28
CA LEU A 95 -5.27 -13.17 -13.52
C LEU A 95 -4.26 -13.27 -14.66
N LEU A 96 -3.46 -12.22 -14.88
CA LEU A 96 -2.47 -12.18 -15.94
C LEU A 96 -1.40 -13.27 -15.77
N LYS A 97 -0.97 -13.54 -14.53
CA LYS A 97 -0.02 -14.64 -14.26
C LYS A 97 -0.62 -15.98 -14.63
N ASN A 98 -1.87 -16.26 -14.25
CA ASN A 98 -2.55 -17.50 -14.64
C ASN A 98 -2.70 -17.63 -16.16
N ILE A 99 -3.08 -16.55 -16.85
CA ILE A 99 -3.19 -16.55 -18.31
C ILE A 99 -1.82 -16.81 -18.94
N TYR A 100 -0.76 -16.12 -18.50
CA TYR A 100 0.59 -16.26 -19.04
C TYR A 100 1.18 -17.68 -18.90
N GLU A 101 0.88 -18.36 -17.80
CA GLU A 101 1.34 -19.75 -17.57
C GLU A 101 0.69 -20.77 -18.51
N ASN A 102 -0.50 -20.46 -19.04
CA ASN A 102 -1.28 -21.38 -19.86
C ASN A 102 -1.38 -20.99 -21.35
N HIS A 103 -1.03 -19.74 -21.69
CA HIS A 103 -1.21 -19.18 -23.03
C HIS A 103 -0.03 -18.29 -23.42
N ASP A 104 0.31 -18.28 -24.71
CA ASP A 104 1.35 -17.39 -25.23
C ASP A 104 0.76 -16.00 -25.50
N ILE A 105 0.86 -15.12 -24.52
CA ILE A 105 0.37 -13.74 -24.59
C ILE A 105 1.52 -12.73 -24.62
N ARG A 106 1.21 -11.51 -25.08
CA ARG A 106 2.05 -10.33 -24.91
C ARG A 106 1.26 -9.23 -24.26
N LEU A 107 1.87 -8.56 -23.29
CA LEU A 107 1.29 -7.37 -22.68
C LEU A 107 1.46 -6.17 -23.63
N VAL A 108 0.50 -5.28 -23.63
CA VAL A 108 0.50 -4.03 -24.39
C VAL A 108 0.42 -2.84 -23.45
N HIS A 109 -0.43 -2.97 -22.45
CA HIS A 109 -0.71 -1.91 -21.49
C HIS A 109 -1.20 -2.52 -20.18
N ILE A 110 -0.86 -1.87 -19.08
CA ILE A 110 -1.44 -2.16 -17.78
C ILE A 110 -1.48 -0.89 -16.94
N GLU A 111 -2.62 -0.62 -16.33
CA GLU A 111 -2.79 0.49 -15.42
C GLU A 111 -3.79 0.16 -14.32
N GLY A 112 -3.71 0.86 -13.17
CA GLY A 112 -4.68 0.72 -12.11
C GLY A 112 -4.39 1.60 -10.92
N GLY A 113 -5.46 2.07 -10.27
CA GLY A 113 -5.39 3.00 -9.16
C GLY A 113 -5.05 4.43 -9.57
N SER A 114 -5.21 5.37 -8.64
CA SER A 114 -5.02 6.80 -8.88
C SER A 114 -4.24 7.53 -7.80
N LYS A 115 -4.08 6.90 -6.63
CA LYS A 115 -3.37 7.46 -5.47
C LYS A 115 -2.57 6.37 -4.75
N ASP A 116 -1.34 6.66 -4.42
CA ASP A 116 -0.43 5.74 -3.74
C ASP A 116 -0.91 5.30 -2.35
N ASN A 117 -1.62 6.20 -1.64
CA ASN A 117 -2.16 5.95 -0.30
C ASN A 117 -3.61 5.41 -0.29
N ALA A 118 -4.13 5.00 -1.44
CA ALA A 118 -5.45 4.37 -1.55
C ALA A 118 -5.32 2.91 -2.03
N ILE A 119 -6.15 2.02 -1.51
CA ILE A 119 -6.34 0.67 -2.04
C ILE A 119 -7.04 0.85 -3.40
N PRO A 120 -6.44 0.42 -4.52
CA PRO A 120 -6.98 0.69 -5.85
C PRO A 120 -8.25 -0.10 -6.12
N ARG A 121 -9.20 0.55 -6.81
CA ARG A 121 -10.55 0.03 -7.05
C ARG A 121 -10.72 -0.59 -8.43
N GLU A 122 -9.87 -0.20 -9.38
CA GLU A 122 -9.99 -0.52 -10.80
C GLU A 122 -8.60 -0.79 -11.37
N ALA A 123 -8.54 -1.68 -12.35
CA ALA A 123 -7.34 -1.95 -13.14
C ALA A 123 -7.74 -2.39 -14.54
N ASP A 124 -6.93 -1.99 -15.51
CA ASP A 124 -7.07 -2.34 -16.92
C ASP A 124 -5.78 -2.96 -17.44
N ALA A 125 -5.93 -3.97 -18.29
CA ALA A 125 -4.80 -4.56 -19.01
C ALA A 125 -5.17 -4.85 -20.46
N ILE A 126 -4.26 -4.57 -21.37
CA ILE A 126 -4.39 -4.94 -22.78
C ILE A 126 -3.33 -6.00 -23.08
N ILE A 127 -3.76 -7.12 -23.61
CA ILE A 127 -2.89 -8.22 -24.03
C ILE A 127 -3.14 -8.55 -25.51
N THR A 128 -2.15 -9.14 -26.15
CA THR A 128 -2.37 -9.82 -27.45
C THR A 128 -2.18 -11.31 -27.30
N VAL A 129 -2.97 -12.07 -28.05
CA VAL A 129 -3.03 -13.52 -28.04
C VAL A 129 -3.32 -14.03 -29.44
N LEU A 130 -2.96 -15.28 -29.75
CA LEU A 130 -3.35 -15.92 -30.99
C LEU A 130 -4.86 -15.83 -31.20
N ASN A 131 -5.31 -15.50 -32.40
CA ASN A 131 -6.74 -15.43 -32.75
C ASN A 131 -7.49 -16.71 -32.37
N SER A 132 -6.87 -17.88 -32.57
CA SER A 132 -7.45 -19.19 -32.21
C SER A 132 -7.62 -19.42 -30.72
N ASP A 133 -6.92 -18.64 -29.86
CA ASP A 133 -6.92 -18.80 -28.42
C ASP A 133 -7.74 -17.73 -27.68
N ALA A 134 -8.26 -16.75 -28.41
CA ALA A 134 -9.02 -15.63 -27.82
C ALA A 134 -10.22 -16.09 -27.00
N GLU A 135 -10.97 -17.09 -27.47
CA GLU A 135 -12.12 -17.61 -26.71
C GLU A 135 -11.71 -18.35 -25.43
N ASN A 136 -10.56 -19.00 -25.41
CA ASN A 136 -10.00 -19.62 -24.19
C ASN A 136 -9.66 -18.55 -23.15
N ILE A 137 -9.06 -17.42 -23.58
CA ILE A 137 -8.78 -16.29 -22.68
C ILE A 137 -10.08 -15.70 -22.12
N LYS A 138 -11.10 -15.49 -22.95
CA LYS A 138 -12.43 -15.02 -22.49
C LYS A 138 -13.03 -15.98 -21.46
N ALA A 139 -12.89 -17.28 -21.66
CA ALA A 139 -13.35 -18.28 -20.72
C ALA A 139 -12.57 -18.25 -19.38
N GLU A 140 -11.24 -18.06 -19.42
CA GLU A 140 -10.42 -17.91 -18.21
C GLU A 140 -10.79 -16.63 -17.45
N VAL A 141 -11.00 -15.50 -18.12
CA VAL A 141 -11.47 -14.26 -17.48
C VAL A 141 -12.82 -14.48 -16.81
N ALA A 142 -13.77 -15.13 -17.47
CA ALA A 142 -15.09 -15.46 -16.92
C ALA A 142 -15.00 -16.41 -15.70
N LYS A 143 -14.04 -17.32 -15.68
CA LYS A 143 -13.74 -18.19 -14.55
C LYS A 143 -13.20 -17.39 -13.38
N PHE A 144 -12.25 -16.47 -13.60
CA PHE A 144 -11.69 -15.60 -12.57
C PHE A 144 -12.70 -14.59 -12.05
N ASP A 145 -13.62 -14.11 -12.85
CA ASP A 145 -14.74 -13.29 -12.40
C ASP A 145 -15.55 -14.01 -11.29
N LYS A 146 -15.87 -15.29 -11.51
CA LYS A 146 -16.56 -16.11 -10.49
C LYS A 146 -15.70 -16.35 -9.24
N ILE A 147 -14.39 -16.56 -9.42
CA ILE A 147 -13.43 -16.75 -8.32
C ILE A 147 -13.38 -15.49 -7.46
N PHE A 148 -13.17 -14.32 -8.06
CA PHE A 148 -13.08 -13.06 -7.32
C PHE A 148 -14.40 -12.69 -6.63
N LYS A 149 -15.55 -12.88 -7.30
CA LYS A 149 -16.86 -12.72 -6.68
C LYS A 149 -17.07 -13.63 -5.47
N HIS A 150 -16.57 -14.85 -5.53
CA HIS A 150 -16.65 -15.79 -4.39
C HIS A 150 -15.72 -15.39 -3.24
N GLU A 151 -14.47 -15.07 -3.54
CA GLU A 151 -13.45 -14.73 -2.53
C GLU A 151 -13.76 -13.40 -1.82
N LEU A 152 -14.28 -12.41 -2.56
CA LEU A 152 -14.51 -11.04 -2.08
C LEU A 152 -15.98 -10.71 -1.79
N LYS A 153 -16.85 -11.72 -1.74
CA LYS A 153 -18.30 -11.55 -1.61
C LYS A 153 -18.77 -10.65 -0.44
N VAL A 154 -17.95 -10.51 0.61
CA VAL A 154 -18.27 -9.70 1.79
C VAL A 154 -17.66 -8.31 1.68
N GLN A 155 -16.38 -8.21 1.27
CA GLN A 155 -15.63 -6.97 1.25
C GLN A 155 -15.85 -6.14 -0.01
N ASP A 156 -16.01 -6.82 -1.17
CA ASP A 156 -16.17 -6.20 -2.47
C ASP A 156 -17.28 -6.90 -3.30
N PRO A 157 -18.54 -6.84 -2.86
CA PRO A 157 -19.63 -7.65 -3.44
C PRO A 157 -19.92 -7.31 -4.92
N ASN A 158 -19.46 -6.15 -5.40
CA ASN A 158 -19.69 -5.68 -6.77
C ASN A 158 -18.49 -5.93 -7.70
N VAL A 159 -17.46 -6.69 -7.26
CA VAL A 159 -16.30 -6.97 -8.09
C VAL A 159 -16.72 -7.66 -9.39
N SER A 160 -16.17 -7.20 -10.51
CA SER A 160 -16.43 -7.76 -11.84
C SER A 160 -15.20 -7.69 -12.71
N LEU A 161 -15.07 -8.72 -13.57
CA LEU A 161 -14.12 -8.76 -14.68
C LEU A 161 -14.89 -8.75 -16.00
N GLU A 162 -14.43 -7.92 -16.91
CA GLU A 162 -14.92 -7.87 -18.29
C GLU A 162 -13.74 -8.03 -19.25
N VAL A 163 -13.97 -8.61 -20.40
CA VAL A 163 -13.00 -8.71 -21.49
C VAL A 163 -13.66 -8.37 -22.80
N VAL A 164 -13.04 -7.46 -23.55
CA VAL A 164 -13.51 -7.02 -24.86
C VAL A 164 -12.36 -7.07 -25.87
N GLU A 165 -12.67 -7.29 -27.13
CA GLU A 165 -11.70 -7.13 -28.19
C GLU A 165 -11.44 -5.65 -28.43
N CYS A 166 -10.18 -5.29 -28.57
CA CYS A 166 -9.78 -3.93 -28.92
C CYS A 166 -9.01 -3.92 -30.25
N ASN A 167 -9.21 -2.86 -31.02
CA ASN A 167 -8.55 -2.65 -32.31
C ASN A 167 -7.37 -1.67 -32.15
N ASP A 168 -6.60 -1.49 -33.21
CA ASP A 168 -5.51 -0.50 -33.32
C ASP A 168 -4.23 -0.75 -32.48
N VAL A 169 -4.07 -1.95 -31.91
CA VAL A 169 -2.79 -2.33 -31.30
C VAL A 169 -1.80 -2.70 -32.43
N LYS A 170 -0.70 -1.93 -32.48
CA LYS A 170 0.38 -2.13 -33.48
C LYS A 170 1.64 -2.75 -32.84
N LYS A 171 1.88 -2.46 -31.56
CA LYS A 171 3.06 -2.92 -30.81
C LYS A 171 2.66 -3.60 -29.53
N THR A 172 3.50 -4.51 -29.08
CA THR A 172 3.38 -5.25 -27.82
C THR A 172 4.70 -5.18 -27.06
N PHE A 173 4.69 -5.47 -25.79
CA PHE A 173 5.94 -5.76 -25.09
C PHE A 173 6.50 -7.09 -25.59
N ASP A 174 7.82 -7.21 -25.67
CA ASP A 174 8.42 -8.50 -25.99
C ASP A 174 8.07 -9.56 -24.92
N LYS A 175 8.34 -10.81 -25.23
CA LYS A 175 7.99 -11.94 -24.35
C LYS A 175 8.61 -11.80 -22.96
N LYS A 176 9.90 -11.45 -22.91
CA LYS A 176 10.62 -11.35 -21.63
C LYS A 176 10.17 -10.16 -20.80
N CYS A 177 9.89 -9.03 -21.44
CA CYS A 177 9.32 -7.85 -20.80
C CYS A 177 7.93 -8.16 -20.23
N THR A 178 7.07 -8.83 -21.01
CA THR A 178 5.74 -9.28 -20.58
C THR A 178 5.86 -10.15 -19.31
N GLU A 179 6.71 -11.18 -19.34
CA GLU A 179 6.96 -12.09 -18.21
C GLU A 179 7.40 -11.31 -16.97
N ASN A 180 8.45 -10.50 -17.09
CA ASN A 180 9.03 -9.78 -15.98
C ASN A 180 8.06 -8.78 -15.34
N ILE A 181 7.23 -8.09 -16.14
CA ILE A 181 6.25 -7.14 -15.62
C ILE A 181 5.12 -7.88 -14.87
N ILE A 182 4.61 -8.98 -15.44
CA ILE A 182 3.60 -9.81 -14.77
C ILE A 182 4.15 -10.39 -13.47
N ASP A 183 5.37 -10.92 -13.49
CA ASP A 183 6.03 -11.46 -12.31
C ASP A 183 6.31 -10.41 -11.24
N LEU A 184 6.74 -9.20 -11.65
CA LEU A 184 6.92 -8.08 -10.73
C LEU A 184 5.60 -7.76 -10.00
N LEU A 185 4.52 -7.56 -10.74
CA LEU A 185 3.20 -7.26 -10.17
C LEU A 185 2.69 -8.37 -9.25
N TYR A 186 2.89 -9.63 -9.66
CA TYR A 186 2.43 -10.80 -8.91
C TYR A 186 3.22 -11.01 -7.62
N LEU A 187 4.53 -10.91 -7.67
CA LEU A 187 5.44 -11.16 -6.54
C LEU A 187 5.58 -9.97 -5.59
N TYR A 188 5.37 -8.73 -6.08
CA TYR A 188 5.57 -7.52 -5.28
C TYR A 188 4.75 -7.55 -3.99
N PRO A 189 5.33 -7.21 -2.83
CA PRO A 189 4.62 -7.22 -1.56
C PRO A 189 3.38 -6.33 -1.57
N ASN A 190 2.29 -6.82 -0.99
CA ASN A 190 1.05 -6.06 -0.85
C ASN A 190 0.20 -6.57 0.32
N GLY A 191 -0.48 -5.68 1.00
CA GLY A 191 -1.35 -6.01 2.13
C GLY A 191 -0.64 -5.92 3.48
N ILE A 192 -1.22 -6.56 4.48
CA ILE A 192 -0.67 -6.65 5.83
C ILE A 192 0.55 -7.56 5.80
N ASN A 193 1.67 -7.07 6.37
CA ASN A 193 2.88 -7.87 6.53
C ASN A 193 2.96 -8.45 7.95
N THR A 194 2.74 -7.62 8.99
CA THR A 194 2.69 -8.06 10.39
C THR A 194 1.54 -7.38 11.14
N MET A 195 1.03 -8.11 12.15
CA MET A 195 0.11 -7.57 13.16
C MET A 195 0.87 -7.33 14.46
N SER A 196 0.50 -6.30 15.20
CA SER A 196 1.09 -6.00 16.50
C SER A 196 0.85 -7.14 17.48
N LYS A 197 1.91 -7.47 18.23
CA LYS A 197 1.83 -8.45 19.33
C LYS A 197 1.49 -7.80 20.66
N SER A 198 1.57 -6.47 20.73
CA SER A 198 1.33 -5.70 21.96
C SER A 198 -0.06 -5.06 22.00
N ILE A 199 -0.65 -4.77 20.83
CA ILE A 199 -1.96 -4.13 20.71
C ILE A 199 -2.82 -4.98 19.78
N GLU A 200 -3.87 -5.56 20.32
CA GLU A 200 -4.77 -6.45 19.59
C GLU A 200 -5.47 -5.71 18.42
N GLY A 201 -5.52 -6.35 17.26
CA GLY A 201 -6.18 -5.82 16.06
C GLY A 201 -5.41 -4.72 15.32
N LEU A 202 -4.28 -4.25 15.84
CA LEU A 202 -3.46 -3.25 15.20
C LEU A 202 -2.59 -3.87 14.10
N VAL A 203 -2.64 -3.29 12.90
CA VAL A 203 -1.66 -3.57 11.84
C VAL A 203 -0.34 -2.89 12.21
N GLU A 204 0.75 -3.66 12.28
CA GLU A 204 2.07 -3.16 12.63
C GLU A 204 2.88 -2.77 11.40
N SER A 205 2.83 -3.58 10.34
CA SER A 205 3.45 -3.24 9.05
C SER A 205 2.60 -3.68 7.87
N SER A 206 2.59 -2.86 6.82
CA SER A 206 1.86 -3.13 5.59
C SER A 206 2.48 -2.42 4.39
N THR A 207 2.11 -2.87 3.20
CA THR A 207 2.36 -2.16 1.97
C THR A 207 1.15 -2.25 1.03
N ASN A 208 1.00 -1.27 0.14
CA ASN A 208 -0.10 -1.21 -0.80
C ASN A 208 0.40 -0.74 -2.17
N ILE A 209 0.23 -1.55 -3.21
CA ILE A 209 0.45 -1.10 -4.59
C ILE A 209 -0.74 -0.21 -4.96
N GLY A 210 -0.54 1.11 -4.80
CA GLY A 210 -1.62 2.09 -4.99
C GLY A 210 -1.84 2.47 -6.44
N VAL A 211 -0.76 2.53 -7.23
CA VAL A 211 -0.84 2.95 -8.64
C VAL A 211 0.07 2.08 -9.49
N VAL A 212 -0.44 1.65 -10.63
CA VAL A 212 0.33 1.05 -11.72
C VAL A 212 0.11 1.89 -12.97
N THR A 213 1.17 2.26 -13.66
CA THR A 213 1.10 3.06 -14.88
C THR A 213 2.00 2.50 -15.96
N THR A 214 1.51 2.51 -17.19
CA THR A 214 2.30 2.27 -18.40
C THR A 214 2.58 3.61 -19.08
N SER A 215 3.86 3.95 -19.21
CA SER A 215 4.34 5.06 -20.02
C SER A 215 4.90 4.56 -21.34
N GLU A 216 5.42 5.46 -22.17
CA GLU A 216 6.07 5.09 -23.44
C GLU A 216 7.27 4.14 -23.22
N ASN A 217 8.02 4.31 -22.11
CA ASN A 217 9.29 3.64 -21.90
C ASN A 217 9.30 2.65 -20.73
N ALA A 218 8.30 2.70 -19.86
CA ALA A 218 8.31 1.87 -18.64
C ALA A 218 6.92 1.59 -18.08
N VAL A 219 6.80 0.46 -17.40
CA VAL A 219 5.72 0.20 -16.44
C VAL A 219 6.25 0.50 -15.04
N SER A 220 5.52 1.30 -14.28
CA SER A 220 5.87 1.70 -12.91
C SER A 220 4.80 1.29 -11.91
N LEU A 221 5.25 0.87 -10.73
CA LEU A 221 4.43 0.55 -9.55
C LEU A 221 4.77 1.56 -8.46
N ASP A 222 3.81 2.36 -8.03
CA ASP A 222 3.95 3.26 -6.90
C ASP A 222 3.21 2.67 -5.68
N SER A 223 3.93 2.51 -4.56
CA SER A 223 3.43 1.83 -3.37
C SER A 223 3.64 2.66 -2.11
N ALA A 224 2.72 2.52 -1.16
CA ALA A 224 2.83 3.09 0.18
C ALA A 224 3.22 1.99 1.17
N VAL A 225 4.38 2.14 1.80
CA VAL A 225 4.86 1.26 2.88
C VAL A 225 4.61 1.96 4.21
N ARG A 226 4.09 1.22 5.20
CA ARG A 226 3.80 1.72 6.55
C ARG A 226 4.25 0.73 7.61
N SER A 227 4.82 1.24 8.70
CA SER A 227 5.07 0.44 9.90
C SER A 227 5.23 1.35 11.12
N SER A 228 4.81 0.87 12.28
CA SER A 228 5.15 1.48 13.58
C SER A 228 6.53 1.05 14.09
N VAL A 229 7.22 0.12 13.38
CA VAL A 229 8.56 -0.38 13.70
C VAL A 229 9.48 -0.15 12.51
N ALA A 230 10.57 0.61 12.69
CA ALA A 230 11.49 1.02 11.63
C ALA A 230 12.05 -0.17 10.83
N SER A 231 12.54 -1.19 11.53
CA SER A 231 13.14 -2.38 10.90
C SER A 231 12.17 -3.18 10.05
N LEU A 232 10.88 -3.21 10.40
CA LEU A 232 9.84 -3.88 9.59
C LEU A 232 9.50 -3.07 8.33
N LYS A 233 9.57 -1.73 8.41
CA LYS A 233 9.45 -0.85 7.24
C LYS A 233 10.61 -1.10 6.27
N GLU A 234 11.84 -1.16 6.78
CA GLU A 234 13.04 -1.45 6.00
C GLU A 234 13.00 -2.84 5.34
N GLU A 235 12.52 -3.86 6.05
CA GLU A 235 12.36 -5.22 5.51
C GLU A 235 11.46 -5.25 4.28
N ILE A 236 10.31 -4.58 4.33
CA ILE A 236 9.41 -4.47 3.16
C ILE A 236 10.12 -3.79 1.98
N VAL A 237 10.85 -2.72 2.25
CA VAL A 237 11.63 -1.99 1.24
C VAL A 237 12.70 -2.88 0.61
N LEU A 238 13.48 -3.60 1.42
CA LEU A 238 14.51 -4.51 0.93
C LEU A 238 13.93 -5.62 0.06
N ARG A 239 12.82 -6.22 0.46
CA ARG A 239 12.14 -7.26 -0.32
C ARG A 239 11.61 -6.71 -1.65
N SER A 240 10.97 -5.55 -1.62
CA SER A 240 10.46 -4.86 -2.82
C SER A 240 11.59 -4.53 -3.80
N LYS A 241 12.71 -4.02 -3.28
CA LYS A 241 13.91 -3.73 -4.04
C LYS A 241 14.49 -5.00 -4.67
N ALA A 242 14.70 -6.05 -3.86
CA ALA A 242 15.29 -7.29 -4.32
C ALA A 242 14.49 -7.93 -5.46
N ILE A 243 13.16 -8.02 -5.32
CA ILE A 243 12.29 -8.56 -6.39
C ILE A 243 12.42 -7.72 -7.66
N THR A 244 12.38 -6.39 -7.54
CA THR A 244 12.49 -5.49 -8.69
C THR A 244 13.82 -5.65 -9.43
N GLU A 245 14.93 -5.67 -8.70
CA GLU A 245 16.27 -5.78 -9.27
C GLU A 245 16.57 -7.18 -9.88
N ILE A 246 16.09 -8.26 -9.27
CA ILE A 246 16.20 -9.62 -9.82
C ILE A 246 15.50 -9.73 -11.18
N LEU A 247 14.39 -9.04 -11.36
CA LEU A 247 13.64 -8.99 -12.62
C LEU A 247 14.20 -7.96 -13.63
N GLY A 248 15.28 -7.25 -13.27
CA GLY A 248 15.95 -6.29 -14.14
C GLY A 248 15.35 -4.88 -14.10
N GLY A 249 14.53 -4.57 -13.11
CA GLY A 249 13.93 -3.25 -12.91
C GLY A 249 14.79 -2.31 -12.07
N SER A 250 14.34 -1.09 -11.92
CA SER A 250 14.90 -0.06 -11.04
C SER A 250 13.96 0.22 -9.88
N PHE A 251 14.54 0.51 -8.71
CA PHE A 251 13.80 0.76 -7.47
C PHE A 251 14.26 2.05 -6.80
N SER A 252 13.32 2.82 -6.28
CA SER A 252 13.59 4.03 -5.49
C SER A 252 12.58 4.23 -4.38
N THR A 253 12.96 5.04 -3.39
CA THR A 253 12.07 5.43 -2.28
C THR A 253 12.08 6.95 -2.11
N HIS A 254 10.97 7.50 -1.62
CA HIS A 254 10.83 8.92 -1.31
C HIS A 254 9.79 9.16 -0.22
N ALA A 255 9.65 10.41 0.23
CA ALA A 255 8.66 10.83 1.24
C ALA A 255 8.66 9.94 2.50
N ASN A 256 9.87 9.62 3.00
CA ASN A 256 10.00 8.90 4.25
C ASN A 256 9.65 9.81 5.43
N TYR A 257 8.80 9.30 6.33
CA TYR A 257 8.48 9.95 7.61
C TYR A 257 8.54 8.93 8.74
N PRO A 258 8.93 9.37 9.95
CA PRO A 258 9.24 8.48 11.06
C PRO A 258 7.98 7.92 11.72
N GLU A 259 8.15 6.77 12.33
CA GLU A 259 7.20 6.11 13.20
C GLU A 259 7.32 6.60 14.66
N TRP A 260 6.24 6.38 15.39
CA TRP A 260 6.23 6.43 16.85
C TRP A 260 5.86 5.05 17.38
N GLU A 261 6.91 4.30 17.74
CA GLU A 261 6.77 2.94 18.25
C GLU A 261 6.13 2.91 19.63
N TYR A 262 5.34 1.88 19.90
CA TYR A 262 4.70 1.67 21.19
C TYR A 262 5.74 1.46 22.32
N ASN A 263 5.67 2.28 23.37
CA ASN A 263 6.51 2.13 24.56
C ASN A 263 5.72 1.43 25.68
N SER A 264 6.09 0.18 26.01
CA SER A 264 5.46 -0.58 27.10
C SER A 264 5.66 0.05 28.48
N GLU A 265 6.76 0.83 28.67
CA GLU A 265 7.19 1.41 29.93
C GLU A 265 6.79 2.90 30.11
N SER A 266 5.84 3.40 29.30
CA SER A 266 5.43 4.80 29.34
C SER A 266 4.79 5.16 30.67
N LYS A 267 5.43 6.09 31.40
CA LYS A 267 4.93 6.63 32.67
C LYS A 267 3.79 7.62 32.44
N ILE A 268 3.87 8.44 31.39
CA ILE A 268 2.83 9.42 31.12
C ILE A 268 1.52 8.74 30.75
N ARG A 269 1.56 7.60 30.04
CA ARG A 269 0.36 6.81 29.74
C ARG A 269 -0.37 6.39 31.02
N GLU A 270 0.35 5.82 31.99
CA GLU A 270 -0.27 5.38 33.26
C GLU A 270 -0.84 6.56 34.06
N ILE A 271 -0.12 7.69 34.09
CA ILE A 271 -0.63 8.92 34.71
C ILE A 271 -1.92 9.39 34.01
N CYS A 272 -1.97 9.43 32.68
CA CYS A 272 -3.15 9.85 31.94
C CYS A 272 -4.33 8.89 32.15
N LYS A 273 -4.10 7.59 32.23
CA LYS A 273 -5.13 6.60 32.57
C LYS A 273 -5.73 6.86 33.93
N ASP A 274 -4.88 7.05 34.94
CA ASP A 274 -5.33 7.33 36.33
C ASP A 274 -6.11 8.64 36.42
N VAL A 275 -5.64 9.68 35.76
CA VAL A 275 -6.33 11.00 35.74
C VAL A 275 -7.68 10.87 35.07
N TYR A 276 -7.73 10.23 33.89
CA TYR A 276 -8.98 10.03 33.16
C TYR A 276 -10.00 9.23 33.96
N LYS A 277 -9.57 8.13 34.60
CA LYS A 277 -10.41 7.32 35.47
C LYS A 277 -10.99 8.12 36.65
N ARG A 278 -10.17 8.98 37.28
CA ARG A 278 -10.64 9.85 38.40
C ARG A 278 -11.65 10.88 37.91
N MET A 279 -11.48 11.43 36.70
CA MET A 279 -12.36 12.48 36.17
C MET A 279 -13.67 11.93 35.65
N TYR A 280 -13.66 10.79 34.97
CA TYR A 280 -14.80 10.25 34.23
C TYR A 280 -15.36 8.94 34.78
N GLY A 281 -14.73 8.35 35.82
CA GLY A 281 -15.18 7.08 36.43
C GLY A 281 -15.01 5.83 35.55
N LYS A 282 -14.33 5.93 34.43
CA LYS A 282 -14.07 4.83 33.48
C LYS A 282 -12.63 4.86 32.96
N GLU A 283 -12.11 3.71 32.56
CA GLU A 283 -10.79 3.64 31.92
C GLU A 283 -10.86 4.23 30.50
N PRO A 284 -9.83 5.00 30.09
CA PRO A 284 -9.69 5.37 28.68
C PRO A 284 -9.25 4.16 27.87
N LYS A 285 -9.58 4.18 26.60
CA LYS A 285 -9.11 3.16 25.64
C LYS A 285 -7.73 3.54 25.13
N VAL A 286 -6.76 2.62 25.26
CA VAL A 286 -5.42 2.79 24.71
C VAL A 286 -5.44 2.31 23.26
N VAL A 287 -5.11 3.22 22.34
CA VAL A 287 -5.20 2.98 20.89
C VAL A 287 -3.88 3.30 20.19
N ALA A 288 -3.71 2.74 19.04
CA ALA A 288 -2.65 3.09 18.09
C ALA A 288 -3.22 3.17 16.68
N ILE A 289 -2.58 3.98 15.84
CA ILE A 289 -3.06 4.24 14.48
C ILE A 289 -2.05 3.78 13.44
N HIS A 290 -2.54 3.10 12.40
CA HIS A 290 -1.72 2.70 11.26
C HIS A 290 -1.63 3.81 10.18
N ALA A 291 -1.42 5.03 10.65
CA ALA A 291 -1.18 6.25 9.86
C ALA A 291 -0.16 7.12 10.58
N GLY A 292 0.40 8.12 9.91
CA GLY A 292 1.35 9.05 10.52
C GLY A 292 0.65 10.10 11.39
N VAL A 293 1.27 10.46 12.51
CA VAL A 293 0.96 11.64 13.32
C VAL A 293 2.25 12.37 13.71
N GLU A 294 2.13 13.61 14.13
CA GLU A 294 3.27 14.48 14.47
C GLU A 294 4.19 13.91 15.54
N CYS A 295 3.69 13.04 16.42
CA CYS A 295 4.49 12.39 17.47
C CYS A 295 5.69 11.62 16.91
N GLY A 296 5.58 11.02 15.72
CA GLY A 296 6.72 10.40 15.02
C GLY A 296 7.81 11.41 14.71
N LEU A 297 7.44 12.58 14.18
CA LEU A 297 8.36 13.67 13.88
C LEU A 297 9.02 14.25 15.15
N PHE A 298 8.25 14.40 16.22
CA PHE A 298 8.81 14.86 17.49
C PHE A 298 9.81 13.86 18.06
N LYS A 299 9.52 12.56 17.99
CA LYS A 299 10.46 11.52 18.43
C LYS A 299 11.77 11.56 17.66
N GLU A 300 11.70 11.68 16.34
CA GLU A 300 12.90 11.77 15.48
C GLU A 300 13.75 13.00 15.81
N ARG A 301 13.11 14.16 16.03
CA ARG A 301 13.80 15.44 16.24
C ARG A 301 14.28 15.69 17.66
N LEU A 302 13.51 15.26 18.63
CA LEU A 302 13.76 15.56 20.05
C LEU A 302 14.35 14.38 20.83
N GLY A 303 14.42 13.20 20.19
CA GLY A 303 14.99 12.00 20.78
C GLY A 303 14.01 11.27 21.71
N ASP A 304 14.52 10.79 22.83
CA ASP A 304 13.77 9.93 23.76
C ASP A 304 12.80 10.77 24.61
N LEU A 305 11.53 10.78 24.15
CA LEU A 305 10.40 11.42 24.80
C LEU A 305 9.37 10.36 25.21
N ASP A 306 8.84 10.50 26.44
CA ASP A 306 7.64 9.79 26.84
C ASP A 306 6.41 10.57 26.37
N MET A 307 5.65 10.00 25.44
CA MET A 307 4.62 10.71 24.69
C MET A 307 3.27 10.04 24.77
N ILE A 308 2.22 10.88 24.68
CA ILE A 308 0.83 10.47 24.54
C ILE A 308 0.06 11.52 23.72
N SER A 309 -0.93 11.08 22.98
CA SER A 309 -1.85 11.94 22.24
C SER A 309 -3.30 11.61 22.56
#